data_3f7fcf5a41fc4555dfc9e34ac5a4ca3f
#
_entry.id   3f7fcf5a41fc4555dfc9e34ac5a4ca3f
#
_cell.length_a   1.000
_cell.length_b   1.000
_cell.length_c   1.000
_cell.angle_alpha   90.00
_cell.angle_beta   90.00
_cell.angle_gamma   90.00
#
_symmetry.space_group_name_H-M   'P 1'
#
loop_
_entity.id
_entity.type
_entity.pdbx_description
1 polymer ?
#
loop_
_entity_poly.entity_id
_entity_poly.type
_entity_poly.pdbx_seq_one_letter_code
_entity_poly.pdbx_strand_id
1 'polypeptide(L)'
;MEERLQKILAAAGVASRREAEKIITAGRVRVNGKVVTELGSKFDPDKVRIAVDGKPIKAETKAYYLFYKPRGVVTTMSDPQNRRSIADFVQDLPERVFPVGRLDYNTEGLLLLTNDGALAQALMHPSHEVNKTYLVKVPGIVHDDKLDMLRVGVKLEDGLTAPAVVNLRTYDHEHNFTLFDITIHEGRHRQVRRMCDAIGFPVRELKRIKLGPLTLSNLSRGKFRELSDSELAALKKAAKL
;
A
#
# COMPACT_ATOMS: atom_id res chain seq x y z
N MET A 1 22.30 13.32 3.62
CA MET A 1 21.58 13.76 2.38
C MET A 1 20.44 14.67 2.78
N GLU A 2 20.24 15.81 2.06
CA GLU A 2 19.19 16.76 2.40
C GLU A 2 17.77 16.22 2.09
N GLU A 3 16.88 16.37 3.05
CA GLU A 3 15.48 16.00 2.95
C GLU A 3 14.58 17.16 3.36
N ARG A 4 13.33 17.19 2.82
CA ARG A 4 12.35 18.20 3.23
C ARG A 4 12.00 18.03 4.71
N LEU A 5 11.89 19.14 5.45
CA LEU A 5 11.64 19.14 6.90
C LEU A 5 10.40 18.34 7.29
N GLN A 6 9.28 18.46 6.57
CA GLN A 6 8.08 17.66 6.82
C GLN A 6 8.29 16.14 6.61
N LYS A 7 9.25 15.74 5.74
CA LYS A 7 9.60 14.32 5.58
C LYS A 7 10.39 13.83 6.79
N ILE A 8 11.33 14.62 7.28
CA ILE A 8 12.13 14.30 8.47
C ILE A 8 11.21 14.16 9.70
N LEU A 9 10.29 15.11 9.92
CA LEU A 9 9.33 15.05 11.03
C LEU A 9 8.43 13.81 10.93
N ALA A 10 7.98 13.46 9.73
CA ALA A 10 7.16 12.27 9.53
C ALA A 10 7.96 10.97 9.75
N ALA A 11 9.24 10.92 9.35
CA ALA A 11 10.12 9.78 9.59
C ALA A 11 10.51 9.60 11.07
N ALA A 12 10.43 10.69 11.84
CA ALA A 12 10.62 10.69 13.29
C ALA A 12 9.31 10.42 14.08
N GLY A 13 8.22 10.00 13.40
CA GLY A 13 6.95 9.66 14.06
C GLY A 13 6.15 10.85 14.61
N VAL A 14 6.61 12.11 14.42
CA VAL A 14 5.98 13.30 15.00
C VAL A 14 4.56 13.49 14.45
N ALA A 15 4.38 13.43 13.12
CA ALA A 15 3.09 13.65 12.49
C ALA A 15 3.07 13.09 11.05
N SER A 16 1.90 13.10 10.36
CA SER A 16 1.88 12.88 8.91
C SER A 16 2.59 14.02 8.20
N ARG A 17 3.06 13.83 6.96
CA ARG A 17 3.72 14.91 6.21
C ARG A 17 2.87 16.17 6.11
N ARG A 18 1.55 16.04 5.88
CA ARG A 18 0.61 17.18 5.81
C ARG A 18 0.43 17.85 7.17
N GLU A 19 0.36 17.08 8.24
CA GLU A 19 0.26 17.65 9.58
C GLU A 19 1.57 18.28 10.01
N ALA A 20 2.71 17.70 9.64
CA ALA A 20 4.03 18.29 9.85
C ALA A 20 4.16 19.66 9.15
N GLU A 21 3.58 19.84 7.97
CA GLU A 21 3.52 21.14 7.30
C GLU A 21 2.78 22.19 8.15
N LYS A 22 1.66 21.82 8.78
CA LYS A 22 0.94 22.72 9.70
C LYS A 22 1.76 23.04 10.95
N ILE A 23 2.46 22.05 11.50
CA ILE A 23 3.36 22.25 12.66
C ILE A 23 4.50 23.22 12.30
N ILE A 24 5.06 23.09 11.10
CA ILE A 24 6.11 24.00 10.59
C ILE A 24 5.58 25.42 10.45
N THR A 25 4.47 25.61 9.73
CA THR A 25 3.89 26.95 9.50
C THR A 25 3.43 27.63 10.78
N ALA A 26 3.05 26.85 11.80
CA ALA A 26 2.72 27.35 13.14
C ALA A 26 3.96 27.78 13.96
N GLY A 27 5.19 27.70 13.41
CA GLY A 27 6.42 28.11 14.10
C GLY A 27 6.85 27.20 15.26
N ARG A 28 6.32 25.98 15.32
CA ARG A 28 6.57 25.01 16.40
C ARG A 28 7.85 24.19 16.22
N VAL A 29 8.52 24.32 15.06
CA VAL A 29 9.73 23.56 14.70
C VAL A 29 10.96 24.46 14.82
N ARG A 30 11.98 23.95 15.48
CA ARG A 30 13.31 24.59 15.53
C ARG A 30 14.37 23.69 14.92
N VAL A 31 15.24 24.27 14.11
CA VAL A 31 16.41 23.60 13.54
C VAL A 31 17.65 24.37 14.05
N ASN A 32 18.54 23.68 14.75
CA ASN A 32 19.70 24.29 15.41
C ASN A 32 19.33 25.53 16.26
N GLY A 33 18.19 25.44 16.97
CA GLY A 33 17.66 26.51 17.82
C GLY A 33 16.88 27.62 17.10
N LYS A 34 16.92 27.72 15.78
CA LYS A 34 16.19 28.73 14.99
C LYS A 34 14.82 28.18 14.56
N VAL A 35 13.79 29.02 14.70
CA VAL A 35 12.43 28.66 14.23
C VAL A 35 12.43 28.60 12.70
N VAL A 36 11.80 27.55 12.14
CA VAL A 36 11.60 27.39 10.70
C VAL A 36 10.10 27.32 10.43
N THR A 37 9.60 28.22 9.58
CA THR A 37 8.18 28.29 9.16
C THR A 37 8.00 28.07 7.68
N GLU A 38 9.06 28.13 6.90
CA GLU A 38 9.03 28.01 5.44
C GLU A 38 8.83 26.55 5.01
N LEU A 39 7.76 26.32 4.22
CA LEU A 39 7.49 25.02 3.62
C LEU A 39 8.52 24.70 2.52
N GLY A 40 8.91 23.45 2.44
CA GLY A 40 9.88 22.99 1.44
C GLY A 40 11.34 23.11 1.89
N SER A 41 11.63 23.75 3.02
CA SER A 41 12.98 23.81 3.61
C SER A 41 13.59 22.42 3.71
N LYS A 42 14.86 22.28 3.32
CA LYS A 42 15.59 21.01 3.31
C LYS A 42 16.73 21.04 4.32
N PHE A 43 16.95 19.95 4.98
CA PHE A 43 18.00 19.75 5.95
C PHE A 43 18.56 18.33 5.87
N ASP A 44 19.83 18.19 6.19
CA ASP A 44 20.45 16.87 6.43
C ASP A 44 20.18 16.45 7.87
N PRO A 45 19.33 15.45 8.14
CA PRO A 45 18.95 15.06 9.50
C PRO A 45 20.13 14.61 10.35
N ASP A 46 21.22 14.14 9.71
CA ASP A 46 22.43 13.69 10.41
C ASP A 46 23.32 14.88 10.87
N LYS A 47 23.07 16.09 10.32
CA LYS A 47 23.90 17.29 10.57
C LYS A 47 23.21 18.37 11.39
N VAL A 48 21.90 18.25 11.63
CA VAL A 48 21.13 19.27 12.33
C VAL A 48 20.38 18.69 13.53
N ARG A 49 20.19 19.53 14.55
CA ARG A 49 19.32 19.22 15.69
C ARG A 49 17.94 19.80 15.44
N ILE A 50 16.94 18.94 15.39
CA ILE A 50 15.55 19.35 15.19
C ILE A 50 14.76 19.15 16.47
N ALA A 51 13.96 20.14 16.83
CA ALA A 51 13.06 20.07 17.98
C ALA A 51 11.66 20.56 17.59
N VAL A 52 10.64 19.93 18.16
CA VAL A 52 9.23 20.32 18.05
C VAL A 52 8.71 20.65 19.43
N ASP A 53 8.13 21.84 19.61
CA ASP A 53 7.65 22.34 20.91
C ASP A 53 8.74 22.25 21.99
N GLY A 54 9.98 22.54 21.62
CA GLY A 54 11.14 22.48 22.52
C GLY A 54 11.68 21.07 22.80
N LYS A 55 11.03 20.01 22.34
CA LYS A 55 11.47 18.63 22.52
C LYS A 55 12.26 18.16 21.30
N PRO A 56 13.51 17.67 21.47
CA PRO A 56 14.29 17.11 20.36
C PRO A 56 13.61 15.87 19.81
N ILE A 57 13.53 15.78 18.47
CA ILE A 57 13.04 14.58 17.79
C ILE A 57 14.14 13.52 17.71
N LYS A 58 13.74 12.25 17.72
CA LYS A 58 14.61 11.10 17.51
C LYS A 58 14.11 10.31 16.29
N ALA A 59 15.05 9.67 15.59
CA ALA A 59 14.66 8.73 14.54
C ALA A 59 13.83 7.59 15.16
N GLU A 60 12.69 7.29 14.52
CA GLU A 60 11.82 6.18 14.93
C GLU A 60 12.38 4.85 14.39
N THR A 61 12.28 3.79 15.20
CA THR A 61 12.61 2.43 14.74
C THR A 61 11.73 2.05 13.56
N LYS A 62 12.33 1.48 12.52
CA LYS A 62 11.56 1.04 11.34
C LYS A 62 10.74 -0.19 11.67
N ALA A 63 9.48 -0.13 11.30
CA ALA A 63 8.51 -1.20 11.52
C ALA A 63 7.87 -1.65 10.20
N TYR A 64 7.62 -2.95 10.06
CA TYR A 64 7.11 -3.57 8.85
C TYR A 64 6.10 -4.64 9.20
N TYR A 65 4.83 -4.41 8.89
CA TYR A 65 3.74 -5.32 9.21
C TYR A 65 3.00 -5.78 7.95
N LEU A 66 2.78 -7.09 7.88
CA LEU A 66 1.84 -7.67 6.93
C LEU A 66 0.46 -7.66 7.59
N PHE A 67 -0.50 -6.99 6.97
CA PHE A 67 -1.87 -6.89 7.45
C PHE A 67 -2.83 -7.56 6.49
N TYR A 68 -3.77 -8.38 7.01
CA TYR A 68 -4.88 -8.88 6.22
C TYR A 68 -6.06 -7.90 6.33
N LYS A 69 -6.13 -6.97 5.39
CA LYS A 69 -7.24 -6.00 5.32
C LYS A 69 -8.57 -6.71 5.04
N PRO A 70 -9.59 -6.57 5.88
CA PRO A 70 -10.94 -7.07 5.58
C PRO A 70 -11.63 -6.26 4.48
N ARG A 71 -12.71 -6.81 3.90
CA ARG A 71 -13.70 -6.04 3.14
C ARG A 71 -14.45 -5.07 4.06
N GLY A 72 -14.98 -3.99 3.51
CA GLY A 72 -15.72 -3.00 4.30
C GLY A 72 -14.83 -2.10 5.17
N VAL A 73 -13.53 -2.03 4.87
CA VAL A 73 -12.55 -1.21 5.57
C VAL A 73 -11.85 -0.27 4.59
N VAL A 74 -11.79 1.01 4.90
CA VAL A 74 -11.11 2.02 4.06
C VAL A 74 -9.61 1.97 4.30
N THR A 75 -8.82 2.04 3.22
CA THR A 75 -7.35 2.11 3.30
C THR A 75 -6.92 3.55 3.58
N THR A 76 -7.07 3.99 4.82
CA THR A 76 -6.66 5.31 5.29
C THR A 76 -6.32 5.28 6.78
N MET A 77 -5.46 6.21 7.22
CA MET A 77 -5.17 6.46 8.64
C MET A 77 -6.10 7.53 9.25
N SER A 78 -6.91 8.21 8.43
CA SER A 78 -7.93 9.18 8.89
C SER A 78 -9.03 9.23 7.85
N ASP A 79 -10.26 9.01 8.28
CA ASP A 79 -11.44 9.07 7.40
C ASP A 79 -12.42 10.15 7.87
N PRO A 80 -12.66 11.21 7.08
CA PRO A 80 -13.56 12.29 7.46
C PRO A 80 -15.03 11.86 7.54
N GLN A 81 -15.37 10.69 6.99
CA GLN A 81 -16.73 10.12 7.04
C GLN A 81 -16.90 9.11 8.19
N ASN A 82 -15.91 8.97 9.08
CA ASN A 82 -15.93 8.05 10.23
C ASN A 82 -16.27 6.59 9.86
N ARG A 83 -15.94 6.16 8.64
CA ARG A 83 -16.07 4.76 8.24
C ARG A 83 -14.93 3.94 8.87
N ARG A 84 -15.20 2.67 9.10
CA ARG A 84 -14.16 1.75 9.57
C ARG A 84 -12.96 1.77 8.62
N SER A 85 -11.79 2.02 9.17
CA SER A 85 -10.54 2.20 8.43
C SER A 85 -9.43 1.31 8.97
N ILE A 86 -8.28 1.26 8.30
CA ILE A 86 -7.13 0.52 8.82
C ILE A 86 -6.59 1.10 10.12
N ALA A 87 -6.81 2.40 10.39
CA ALA A 87 -6.41 3.02 11.66
C ALA A 87 -7.01 2.29 12.87
N ASP A 88 -8.25 1.79 12.76
CA ASP A 88 -8.95 1.09 13.84
C ASP A 88 -8.31 -0.26 14.22
N PHE A 89 -7.43 -0.77 13.38
CA PHE A 89 -6.74 -2.05 13.60
C PHE A 89 -5.31 -1.90 14.12
N VAL A 90 -4.73 -0.71 14.01
CA VAL A 90 -3.29 -0.49 14.26
C VAL A 90 -3.04 0.58 15.34
N GLN A 91 -4.09 1.03 16.04
CA GLN A 91 -3.97 2.05 17.08
C GLN A 91 -3.11 1.63 18.27
N ASP A 92 -3.03 0.31 18.53
CA ASP A 92 -2.26 -0.28 19.63
C ASP A 92 -0.80 -0.59 19.24
N LEU A 93 -0.39 -0.31 17.99
CA LEU A 93 1.00 -0.48 17.58
C LEU A 93 1.88 0.61 18.22
N PRO A 94 3.09 0.25 18.68
CA PRO A 94 4.00 1.22 19.27
C PRO A 94 4.53 2.24 18.25
N GLU A 95 4.67 1.83 16.98
CA GLU A 95 5.15 2.68 15.90
C GLU A 95 3.99 3.25 15.08
N ARG A 96 4.18 4.46 14.61
CA ARG A 96 3.24 5.13 13.72
C ARG A 96 3.39 4.65 12.28
N VAL A 97 2.66 3.62 11.90
CA VAL A 97 2.69 3.06 10.53
C VAL A 97 1.64 3.66 9.59
N PHE A 98 1.87 3.47 8.29
CA PHE A 98 0.93 3.83 7.22
C PHE A 98 0.92 2.73 6.13
N PRO A 99 -0.16 2.62 5.35
CA PRO A 99 -0.28 1.62 4.30
C PRO A 99 0.62 1.91 3.10
N VAL A 100 1.23 0.86 2.55
CA VAL A 100 1.95 0.90 1.28
C VAL A 100 0.97 0.59 0.15
N GLY A 101 0.56 1.63 -0.55
CA GLY A 101 -0.51 1.56 -1.53
C GLY A 101 -1.88 1.40 -0.89
N ARG A 102 -2.84 1.01 -1.70
CA ARG A 102 -4.25 0.93 -1.28
C ARG A 102 -4.91 -0.36 -1.79
N LEU A 103 -5.88 -0.83 -1.03
CA LEU A 103 -6.92 -1.76 -1.46
C LEU A 103 -8.26 -1.03 -1.35
N ASP A 104 -9.14 -1.25 -2.32
CA ASP A 104 -10.48 -0.66 -2.32
C ASP A 104 -11.30 -1.12 -1.11
N TYR A 105 -12.38 -0.41 -0.79
CA TYR A 105 -13.30 -0.74 0.29
C TYR A 105 -13.80 -2.19 0.21
N ASN A 106 -14.17 -2.67 -0.99
CA ASN A 106 -14.67 -4.00 -1.26
C ASN A 106 -13.58 -5.02 -1.67
N THR A 107 -12.30 -4.67 -1.50
CA THR A 107 -11.17 -5.57 -1.76
C THR A 107 -10.54 -5.95 -0.43
N GLU A 108 -10.27 -7.24 -0.25
CA GLU A 108 -9.58 -7.75 0.93
C GLU A 108 -8.17 -8.24 0.62
N GLY A 109 -7.43 -8.61 1.64
CA GLY A 109 -6.16 -9.32 1.50
C GLY A 109 -4.95 -8.55 1.98
N LEU A 110 -3.80 -8.94 1.47
CA LEU A 110 -2.48 -8.51 1.90
C LEU A 110 -2.29 -7.01 1.69
N LEU A 111 -2.00 -6.30 2.77
CA LEU A 111 -1.59 -4.90 2.79
C LEU A 111 -0.34 -4.76 3.65
N LEU A 112 0.69 -4.14 3.11
CA LEU A 112 1.89 -3.81 3.89
C LEU A 112 1.66 -2.50 4.62
N LEU A 113 2.04 -2.47 5.91
CA LEU A 113 2.05 -1.26 6.74
C LEU A 113 3.49 -1.02 7.20
N THR A 114 3.96 0.21 7.15
CA THR A 114 5.32 0.57 7.57
C THR A 114 5.43 2.05 7.92
N ASN A 115 6.48 2.44 8.64
CA ASN A 115 6.92 3.83 8.78
C ASN A 115 8.16 4.14 7.89
N ASP A 116 8.61 3.17 7.07
CA ASP A 116 9.70 3.36 6.11
C ASP A 116 9.19 3.96 4.80
N GLY A 117 9.27 5.28 4.71
CA GLY A 117 8.82 6.02 3.51
C GLY A 117 9.67 5.74 2.26
N ALA A 118 10.93 5.34 2.40
CA ALA A 118 11.78 5.01 1.26
C ALA A 118 11.36 3.69 0.62
N LEU A 119 11.18 2.64 1.46
CA LEU A 119 10.66 1.35 1.00
C LEU A 119 9.24 1.48 0.42
N ALA A 120 8.37 2.23 1.09
CA ALA A 120 7.00 2.45 0.62
C ALA A 120 6.97 3.12 -0.77
N GLN A 121 7.81 4.14 -0.98
CA GLN A 121 7.93 4.82 -2.28
C GLN A 121 8.45 3.87 -3.35
N ALA A 122 9.50 3.10 -3.06
CA ALA A 122 10.08 2.14 -3.99
C ALA A 122 9.07 1.06 -4.42
N LEU A 123 8.32 0.50 -3.47
CA LEU A 123 7.30 -0.52 -3.76
C LEU A 123 6.11 0.00 -4.60
N MET A 124 5.82 1.29 -4.52
CA MET A 124 4.71 1.91 -5.27
C MET A 124 5.16 2.52 -6.60
N HIS A 125 6.46 2.68 -6.83
CA HIS A 125 6.96 3.34 -8.03
C HIS A 125 6.76 2.44 -9.26
N PRO A 126 6.13 2.93 -10.35
CA PRO A 126 5.83 2.13 -11.53
C PRO A 126 7.05 1.45 -12.16
N SER A 127 8.22 2.10 -12.16
CA SER A 127 9.45 1.57 -12.76
C SER A 127 10.04 0.35 -12.04
N HIS A 128 9.59 0.05 -10.81
CA HIS A 128 10.06 -1.12 -10.07
C HIS A 128 9.23 -2.36 -10.36
N GLU A 129 8.07 -2.21 -11.00
CA GLU A 129 7.22 -3.31 -11.49
C GLU A 129 6.92 -4.38 -10.44
N VAL A 130 6.70 -3.96 -9.19
CA VAL A 130 6.43 -4.89 -8.10
C VAL A 130 5.10 -5.60 -8.32
N ASN A 131 5.15 -6.90 -8.53
CA ASN A 131 4.01 -7.74 -8.82
C ASN A 131 3.00 -7.80 -7.68
N LYS A 132 1.73 -7.78 -8.04
CA LYS A 132 0.58 -7.90 -7.15
C LYS A 132 -0.32 -9.01 -7.67
N THR A 133 -0.48 -10.09 -6.92
CA THR A 133 -1.34 -11.21 -7.32
C THR A 133 -2.66 -11.15 -6.57
N TYR A 134 -3.74 -11.24 -7.31
CA TYR A 134 -5.09 -11.23 -6.79
C TYR A 134 -5.80 -12.56 -7.12
N LEU A 135 -6.50 -13.10 -6.13
CA LEU A 135 -7.50 -14.14 -6.33
C LEU A 135 -8.81 -13.43 -6.68
N VAL A 136 -9.36 -13.80 -7.83
CA VAL A 136 -10.54 -13.17 -8.44
C VAL A 136 -11.64 -14.20 -8.53
N LYS A 137 -12.84 -13.86 -8.04
CA LYS A 137 -14.07 -14.63 -8.24
C LYS A 137 -15.04 -13.81 -9.07
N VAL A 138 -15.48 -14.39 -10.18
CA VAL A 138 -16.49 -13.79 -11.08
C VAL A 138 -17.67 -14.74 -11.25
N PRO A 139 -18.90 -14.25 -11.48
CA PRO A 139 -20.03 -15.09 -11.83
C PRO A 139 -19.85 -15.66 -13.24
N GLY A 140 -20.42 -16.84 -13.48
CA GLY A 140 -20.36 -17.52 -14.77
C GLY A 140 -19.06 -18.26 -15.03
N ILE A 141 -19.05 -18.99 -16.13
CA ILE A 141 -17.89 -19.77 -16.61
C ILE A 141 -17.12 -18.93 -17.61
N VAL A 142 -15.90 -18.55 -17.25
CA VAL A 142 -15.00 -17.76 -18.11
C VAL A 142 -14.16 -18.70 -18.95
N HIS A 143 -14.39 -18.73 -20.23
CA HIS A 143 -13.62 -19.54 -21.18
C HIS A 143 -12.21 -18.95 -21.40
N ASP A 144 -11.29 -19.78 -21.88
CA ASP A 144 -9.86 -19.41 -22.00
C ASP A 144 -9.63 -18.22 -22.93
N ASP A 145 -10.44 -18.05 -23.99
CA ASP A 145 -10.36 -16.89 -24.89
C ASP A 145 -10.51 -15.55 -24.14
N LYS A 146 -11.39 -15.51 -23.13
CA LYS A 146 -11.58 -14.33 -22.27
C LYS A 146 -10.43 -14.13 -21.31
N LEU A 147 -9.88 -15.22 -20.75
CA LEU A 147 -8.68 -15.15 -19.90
C LEU A 147 -7.45 -14.72 -20.73
N ASP A 148 -7.34 -15.13 -22.00
CA ASP A 148 -6.29 -14.70 -22.90
C ASP A 148 -6.33 -13.19 -23.19
N MET A 149 -7.51 -12.60 -23.29
CA MET A 149 -7.62 -11.14 -23.37
C MET A 149 -6.97 -10.44 -22.16
N LEU A 150 -7.15 -10.98 -20.96
CA LEU A 150 -6.47 -10.43 -19.77
C LEU A 150 -4.95 -10.61 -19.82
N ARG A 151 -4.47 -11.74 -20.39
CA ARG A 151 -3.04 -12.06 -20.52
C ARG A 151 -2.31 -11.10 -21.46
N VAL A 152 -2.93 -10.72 -22.57
CA VAL A 152 -2.33 -9.78 -23.54
C VAL A 152 -2.56 -8.32 -23.18
N GLY A 153 -3.52 -8.03 -22.29
CA GLY A 153 -3.95 -6.71 -21.89
C GLY A 153 -5.25 -6.28 -22.55
N VAL A 154 -6.03 -5.49 -21.83
CA VAL A 154 -7.35 -4.99 -22.27
C VAL A 154 -7.36 -3.47 -22.35
N LYS A 155 -8.13 -2.93 -23.29
CA LYS A 155 -8.32 -1.48 -23.43
C LYS A 155 -9.29 -0.99 -22.37
N LEU A 156 -8.82 -0.10 -21.50
CA LEU A 156 -9.62 0.63 -20.52
C LEU A 156 -9.76 2.09 -20.95
N GLU A 157 -10.56 2.87 -20.21
CA GLU A 157 -10.74 4.30 -20.47
C GLU A 157 -9.42 5.09 -20.41
N ASP A 158 -8.50 4.68 -19.53
CA ASP A 158 -7.19 5.29 -19.32
C ASP A 158 -6.06 4.59 -20.10
N GLY A 159 -6.41 3.85 -21.17
CA GLY A 159 -5.48 3.22 -22.10
C GLY A 159 -5.38 1.71 -21.96
N LEU A 160 -4.55 1.10 -22.81
CA LEU A 160 -4.27 -0.34 -22.79
C LEU A 160 -3.55 -0.71 -21.49
N THR A 161 -3.95 -1.81 -20.85
CA THR A 161 -3.24 -2.34 -19.70
C THR A 161 -1.98 -3.08 -20.13
N ALA A 162 -1.00 -3.17 -19.23
CA ALA A 162 0.10 -4.10 -19.42
C ALA A 162 -0.41 -5.55 -19.43
N PRO A 163 0.30 -6.48 -20.08
CA PRO A 163 0.04 -7.91 -20.00
C PRO A 163 -0.01 -8.40 -18.54
N ALA A 164 -0.92 -9.33 -18.27
CA ALA A 164 -1.07 -9.93 -16.94
C ALA A 164 -0.77 -11.45 -16.99
N VAL A 165 -0.29 -12.00 -15.87
CA VAL A 165 -0.23 -13.45 -15.71
C VAL A 165 -1.55 -13.91 -15.12
N VAL A 166 -2.26 -14.79 -15.84
CA VAL A 166 -3.58 -15.30 -15.42
C VAL A 166 -3.55 -16.81 -15.33
N ASN A 167 -3.87 -17.35 -14.15
CA ASN A 167 -3.92 -18.78 -13.89
C ASN A 167 -5.32 -19.16 -13.39
N LEU A 168 -6.01 -19.98 -14.16
CA LEU A 168 -7.28 -20.55 -13.75
C LEU A 168 -7.07 -21.42 -12.50
N ARG A 169 -7.96 -21.28 -11.51
CA ARG A 169 -7.98 -22.13 -10.31
C ARG A 169 -9.06 -23.20 -10.42
N THR A 170 -10.29 -22.78 -10.70
CA THR A 170 -11.40 -23.70 -10.86
C THR A 170 -12.58 -23.06 -11.58
N TYR A 171 -13.33 -23.91 -12.25
CA TYR A 171 -14.71 -23.65 -12.65
C TYR A 171 -15.63 -24.35 -11.63
N ASP A 172 -16.55 -23.60 -11.05
CA ASP A 172 -17.60 -24.18 -10.21
C ASP A 172 -18.93 -24.13 -10.99
N HIS A 173 -19.28 -25.28 -11.56
CA HIS A 173 -20.48 -25.38 -12.39
C HIS A 173 -21.76 -25.42 -11.54
N GLU A 174 -21.69 -25.92 -10.30
CA GLU A 174 -22.82 -25.99 -9.37
C GLU A 174 -23.25 -24.59 -8.93
N HIS A 175 -22.28 -23.75 -8.53
CA HIS A 175 -22.54 -22.40 -8.05
C HIS A 175 -22.33 -21.34 -9.11
N ASN A 176 -22.06 -21.73 -10.35
CA ASN A 176 -21.89 -20.90 -11.53
C ASN A 176 -20.92 -19.71 -11.31
N PHE A 177 -19.65 -20.04 -11.00
CA PHE A 177 -18.58 -19.04 -10.93
C PHE A 177 -17.24 -19.58 -11.43
N THR A 178 -16.36 -18.65 -11.78
CA THR A 178 -14.95 -18.93 -12.09
C THR A 178 -14.04 -18.27 -11.04
N LEU A 179 -13.03 -19.02 -10.60
CA LEU A 179 -11.97 -18.55 -9.70
C LEU A 179 -10.63 -18.63 -10.42
N PHE A 180 -9.90 -17.52 -10.46
CA PHE A 180 -8.58 -17.45 -11.07
C PHE A 180 -7.66 -16.47 -10.33
N ASP A 181 -6.34 -16.66 -10.51
CA ASP A 181 -5.35 -15.67 -10.08
C ASP A 181 -5.04 -14.73 -11.24
N ILE A 182 -4.90 -13.45 -10.94
CA ILE A 182 -4.33 -12.47 -11.85
C ILE A 182 -3.17 -11.75 -11.19
N THR A 183 -2.02 -11.70 -11.86
CA THR A 183 -0.84 -10.95 -11.41
C THR A 183 -0.60 -9.78 -12.35
N ILE A 184 -0.54 -8.60 -11.76
CA ILE A 184 -0.25 -7.32 -12.45
C ILE A 184 0.88 -6.61 -11.72
N HIS A 185 1.66 -5.78 -12.45
CA HIS A 185 2.66 -4.89 -11.84
C HIS A 185 2.19 -3.43 -11.76
N GLU A 186 1.22 -3.05 -12.57
CA GLU A 186 0.58 -1.73 -12.51
C GLU A 186 -0.29 -1.54 -11.26
N GLY A 187 -0.79 -0.31 -11.05
CA GLY A 187 -1.63 0.03 -9.91
C GLY A 187 -2.68 1.10 -10.23
N ARG A 188 -3.32 1.01 -11.42
CA ARG A 188 -4.39 1.96 -11.82
C ARG A 188 -5.61 1.80 -10.90
N HIS A 189 -6.40 2.87 -10.80
CA HIS A 189 -7.63 2.84 -10.00
C HIS A 189 -8.54 1.68 -10.43
N ARG A 190 -8.88 0.78 -9.49
CA ARG A 190 -9.75 -0.40 -9.66
C ARG A 190 -9.40 -1.28 -10.86
N GLN A 191 -8.11 -1.40 -11.18
CA GLN A 191 -7.63 -1.99 -12.44
C GLN A 191 -8.17 -3.39 -12.69
N VAL A 192 -7.99 -4.34 -11.76
CA VAL A 192 -8.44 -5.73 -11.93
C VAL A 192 -9.96 -5.80 -12.17
N ARG A 193 -10.75 -4.98 -11.46
CA ARG A 193 -12.20 -4.94 -11.64
C ARG A 193 -12.57 -4.46 -13.05
N ARG A 194 -11.97 -3.35 -13.49
CA ARG A 194 -12.19 -2.81 -14.84
C ARG A 194 -11.72 -3.77 -15.94
N MET A 195 -10.63 -4.50 -15.72
CA MET A 195 -10.16 -5.52 -16.66
C MET A 195 -11.19 -6.66 -16.79
N CYS A 196 -11.73 -7.14 -15.69
CA CYS A 196 -12.77 -8.17 -15.69
C CYS A 196 -14.09 -7.66 -16.29
N ASP A 197 -14.49 -6.42 -15.99
CA ASP A 197 -15.66 -5.78 -16.58
C ASP A 197 -15.53 -5.68 -18.12
N ALA A 198 -14.32 -5.35 -18.62
CA ALA A 198 -14.04 -5.23 -20.06
C ALA A 198 -14.17 -6.54 -20.83
N ILE A 199 -14.00 -7.69 -20.16
CA ILE A 199 -14.23 -9.02 -20.77
C ILE A 199 -15.65 -9.56 -20.52
N GLY A 200 -16.52 -8.77 -19.85
CA GLY A 200 -17.93 -9.11 -19.58
C GLY A 200 -18.17 -9.91 -18.29
N PHE A 201 -17.18 -10.03 -17.41
CA PHE A 201 -17.27 -10.79 -16.16
C PHE A 201 -16.98 -9.93 -14.94
N PRO A 202 -17.96 -9.21 -14.36
CA PRO A 202 -17.75 -8.31 -13.23
C PRO A 202 -17.29 -9.07 -11.99
N VAL A 203 -16.31 -8.48 -11.27
CA VAL A 203 -15.70 -9.11 -10.09
C VAL A 203 -16.66 -9.13 -8.91
N ARG A 204 -17.01 -10.33 -8.44
CA ARG A 204 -17.80 -10.56 -7.21
C ARG A 204 -16.94 -10.45 -5.96
N GLU A 205 -15.77 -11.11 -5.95
CA GLU A 205 -14.83 -11.08 -4.83
C GLU A 205 -13.41 -10.85 -5.34
N LEU A 206 -12.66 -10.02 -4.62
CA LEU A 206 -11.28 -9.67 -4.95
C LEU A 206 -10.43 -9.72 -3.69
N LYS A 207 -9.38 -10.54 -3.73
CA LYS A 207 -8.44 -10.70 -2.62
C LYS A 207 -7.01 -10.58 -3.12
N ARG A 208 -6.23 -9.63 -2.60
CA ARG A 208 -4.79 -9.62 -2.87
C ARG A 208 -4.09 -10.67 -2.02
N ILE A 209 -3.52 -11.68 -2.67
CA ILE A 209 -2.87 -12.82 -2.02
C ILE A 209 -1.34 -12.70 -2.00
N LYS A 210 -0.74 -11.87 -2.91
CA LYS A 210 0.71 -11.62 -2.94
C LYS A 210 1.02 -10.16 -3.22
N LEU A 211 2.14 -9.68 -2.67
CA LEU A 211 2.76 -8.38 -2.97
C LEU A 211 4.28 -8.61 -3.07
N GLY A 212 4.83 -8.58 -4.28
CA GLY A 212 6.19 -9.02 -4.53
C GLY A 212 6.41 -10.44 -3.99
N PRO A 213 7.42 -10.66 -3.13
CA PRO A 213 7.69 -11.96 -2.52
C PRO A 213 6.73 -12.32 -1.36
N LEU A 214 6.02 -11.34 -0.81
CA LEU A 214 5.14 -11.56 0.34
C LEU A 214 3.87 -12.30 -0.05
N THR A 215 3.47 -13.25 0.80
CA THR A 215 2.22 -14.00 0.66
C THR A 215 1.33 -13.79 1.89
N LEU A 216 0.01 -13.89 1.69
CA LEU A 216 -0.94 -13.74 2.79
C LEU A 216 -0.81 -14.86 3.83
N SER A 217 -0.37 -16.05 3.41
CA SER A 217 -0.19 -17.24 4.27
C SER A 217 -1.41 -17.51 5.18
N ASN A 218 -1.18 -17.93 6.43
CA ASN A 218 -2.21 -18.28 7.40
C ASN A 218 -2.69 -17.09 8.26
N LEU A 219 -2.47 -15.85 7.82
CA LEU A 219 -2.91 -14.67 8.56
C LEU A 219 -4.44 -14.54 8.50
N SER A 220 -5.09 -14.43 9.65
CA SER A 220 -6.54 -14.24 9.74
C SER A 220 -6.97 -12.83 9.35
N ARG A 221 -8.20 -12.68 8.86
CA ARG A 221 -8.77 -11.36 8.51
C ARG A 221 -8.74 -10.39 9.68
N GLY A 222 -8.30 -9.17 9.43
CA GLY A 222 -8.18 -8.11 10.44
C GLY A 222 -6.98 -8.27 11.38
N LYS A 223 -6.14 -9.28 11.16
CA LYS A 223 -4.91 -9.45 11.93
C LYS A 223 -3.70 -8.96 11.15
N PHE A 224 -2.65 -8.64 11.88
CA PHE A 224 -1.34 -8.29 11.34
C PHE A 224 -0.25 -9.08 12.05
N ARG A 225 0.91 -9.16 11.42
CA ARG A 225 2.15 -9.66 12.01
C ARG A 225 3.33 -8.88 11.47
N GLU A 226 4.41 -8.87 12.20
CA GLU A 226 5.68 -8.36 11.68
C GLU A 226 6.19 -9.20 10.52
N LEU A 227 6.95 -8.58 9.63
CA LEU A 227 7.73 -9.30 8.63
C LEU A 227 8.95 -9.93 9.30
N SER A 228 9.32 -11.14 8.84
CA SER A 228 10.62 -11.69 9.19
C SER A 228 11.73 -10.94 8.45
N ASP A 229 12.98 -11.05 8.95
CA ASP A 229 14.15 -10.44 8.29
C ASP A 229 14.32 -10.95 6.86
N SER A 230 14.05 -12.23 6.61
CA SER A 230 14.11 -12.82 5.27
C SER A 230 13.04 -12.26 4.34
N GLU A 231 11.81 -12.05 4.82
CA GLU A 231 10.74 -11.41 4.05
C GLU A 231 11.08 -9.95 3.73
N LEU A 232 11.62 -9.22 4.72
CA LEU A 232 12.06 -7.84 4.53
C LEU A 232 13.19 -7.73 3.53
N ALA A 233 14.20 -8.60 3.60
CA ALA A 233 15.31 -8.63 2.66
C ALA A 233 14.82 -8.94 1.22
N ALA A 234 13.95 -9.94 1.07
CA ALA A 234 13.35 -10.27 -0.22
C ALA A 234 12.50 -9.10 -0.78
N LEU A 235 11.75 -8.41 0.09
CA LEU A 235 10.92 -7.28 -0.29
C LEU A 235 11.77 -6.08 -0.75
N LYS A 236 12.86 -5.75 -0.04
CA LYS A 236 13.83 -4.71 -0.43
C LYS A 236 14.44 -5.02 -1.79
N LYS A 237 14.89 -6.26 -2.00
CA LYS A 237 15.42 -6.71 -3.31
C LYS A 237 14.40 -6.54 -4.44
N ALA A 238 13.11 -6.90 -4.20
CA ALA A 238 12.04 -6.70 -5.18
C ALA A 238 11.77 -5.21 -5.45
N ALA A 239 12.01 -4.33 -4.48
CA ALA A 239 11.91 -2.87 -4.58
C ALA A 239 13.18 -2.22 -5.16
N LYS A 240 14.20 -2.99 -5.56
CA LYS A 240 15.51 -2.50 -6.06
C LYS A 240 16.24 -1.60 -5.05
N LEU A 241 16.17 -1.97 -3.75
CA LEU A 241 16.85 -1.33 -2.62
C LEU A 241 17.92 -2.26 -2.03
#